data_7decc3644e8d96f07b81fdb5c884ec5b
#
_entry.id   7decc3644e8d96f07b81fdb5c884ec5b
#
_cell.length_a   1.000
_cell.length_b   1.000
_cell.length_c   1.000
_cell.angle_alpha   90.00
_cell.angle_beta   90.00
_cell.angle_gamma   90.00
#
_symmetry.space_group_name_H-M   'P 1'
#
loop_
_entity.id
_entity.type
_entity.pdbx_description
1 polymer ?
#
loop_
_entity_poly.entity_id
_entity_poly.type
_entity_poly.pdbx_seq_one_letter_code
_entity_poly.pdbx_strand_id
1 'polypeptide(L)'
;MERKYFFKTIIGLSVVLAAMAGIVILIDPFYHYHKSLKNISYVSGADIYVNDGKLKHFDYDILTIGTSMAMNFHKQKVDDIFKCNSLNVFYLGEGFKVINEGLETALSTHPDLKTVIRTVDPIWFISDVNWKGRESYPEYLYDKNPFNDVYYIYNIDVWKNNVIPSITAFVKNGFRGNIEEDGFGNDELTGKENVLKLYARPEKELKEVTKEETNEFFGYLRRNLETNVLTIIRDHPDVEFYLFIYLFIPPYSICWWDQLNQNGTAVLERRIDMEKYAIESMLQYENVRLFSFFNHYDLICNLDYYVDDIHYSEDVNNMILQWMKSGEYELTKENYEDYIAKEKAFYTSYDYDQLFGEQQ
;
A
#
# COMPACT_ATOMS: atom_id res chain seq x y z
N MET A 1 -9.28 57.50 17.22
CA MET A 1 -9.33 57.03 15.80
C MET A 1 -8.67 55.66 15.60
N GLU A 2 -7.46 55.43 16.08
CA GLU A 2 -6.68 54.19 15.93
C GLU A 2 -7.39 52.93 16.42
N ARG A 3 -8.06 52.97 17.58
CA ARG A 3 -8.75 51.81 18.14
C ARG A 3 -9.88 51.29 17.25
N LYS A 4 -10.59 52.18 16.53
CA LYS A 4 -11.66 51.77 15.57
C LYS A 4 -11.05 51.13 14.31
N TYR A 5 -9.92 51.61 13.82
CA TYR A 5 -9.24 51.02 12.69
C TYR A 5 -8.66 49.66 13.04
N PHE A 6 -8.06 49.50 14.22
CA PHE A 6 -7.56 48.24 14.72
C PHE A 6 -8.66 47.15 14.76
N PHE A 7 -9.82 47.46 15.39
CA PHE A 7 -10.94 46.50 15.40
C PHE A 7 -11.48 46.20 14.01
N LYS A 8 -11.58 47.17 13.12
CA LYS A 8 -12.01 46.93 11.73
C LYS A 8 -11.02 46.00 10.98
N THR A 9 -9.73 46.17 11.20
CA THR A 9 -8.69 45.31 10.58
C THR A 9 -8.81 43.89 11.13
N ILE A 10 -8.95 43.70 12.44
CA ILE A 10 -9.15 42.37 13.03
C ILE A 10 -10.41 41.70 12.47
N ILE A 11 -11.55 42.41 12.44
CA ILE A 11 -12.78 41.89 11.89
C ILE A 11 -12.59 41.49 10.41
N GLY A 12 -11.96 42.37 9.62
CA GLY A 12 -11.68 42.08 8.22
C GLY A 12 -10.80 40.82 8.02
N LEU A 13 -9.75 40.69 8.81
CA LEU A 13 -8.88 39.51 8.79
C LEU A 13 -9.63 38.27 9.22
N SER A 14 -10.44 38.33 10.27
CA SER A 14 -11.25 37.20 10.74
C SER A 14 -12.25 36.75 9.68
N VAL A 15 -12.87 37.68 8.94
CA VAL A 15 -13.78 37.33 7.83
C VAL A 15 -13.04 36.64 6.69
N VAL A 16 -11.84 37.12 6.33
CA VAL A 16 -11.04 36.49 5.30
C VAL A 16 -10.63 35.06 5.71
N LEU A 17 -10.13 34.88 6.93
CA LEU A 17 -9.76 33.56 7.43
C LEU A 17 -10.97 32.61 7.49
N ALA A 18 -12.12 33.10 7.95
CA ALA A 18 -13.36 32.29 7.95
C ALA A 18 -13.82 31.91 6.54
N ALA A 19 -13.68 32.82 5.56
CA ALA A 19 -13.99 32.53 4.18
C ALA A 19 -13.03 31.48 3.59
N MET A 20 -11.74 31.59 3.88
CA MET A 20 -10.75 30.58 3.47
C MET A 20 -11.09 29.21 4.05
N ALA A 21 -11.37 29.14 5.35
CA ALA A 21 -11.77 27.90 6.00
C ALA A 21 -13.03 27.30 5.36
N GLY A 22 -14.06 28.12 5.14
CA GLY A 22 -15.29 27.69 4.47
C GLY A 22 -15.07 27.13 3.07
N ILE A 23 -14.17 27.71 2.29
CA ILE A 23 -13.81 27.23 0.95
C ILE A 23 -13.10 25.88 1.01
N VAL A 24 -12.10 25.73 1.90
CA VAL A 24 -11.37 24.47 2.04
C VAL A 24 -12.29 23.35 2.52
N ILE A 25 -13.12 23.62 3.52
CA ILE A 25 -14.09 22.64 4.04
C ILE A 25 -15.12 22.26 2.97
N LEU A 26 -15.57 23.22 2.16
CA LEU A 26 -16.56 22.95 1.11
C LEU A 26 -15.97 22.11 -0.05
N ILE A 27 -14.76 22.42 -0.48
CA ILE A 27 -14.10 21.70 -1.57
C ILE A 27 -13.53 20.38 -1.08
N ASP A 28 -12.88 20.44 0.08
CA ASP A 28 -12.25 19.32 0.80
C ASP A 28 -11.43 18.38 -0.11
N PRO A 29 -10.35 18.88 -0.72
CA PRO A 29 -9.60 18.11 -1.71
C PRO A 29 -8.93 16.85 -1.14
N PHE A 30 -8.84 16.70 0.18
CA PHE A 30 -8.30 15.52 0.85
C PHE A 30 -9.37 14.63 1.48
N TYR A 31 -10.66 14.97 1.29
CA TYR A 31 -11.80 14.24 1.87
C TYR A 31 -11.76 14.15 3.40
N HIS A 32 -11.10 15.09 4.06
CA HIS A 32 -10.88 15.08 5.50
C HIS A 32 -12.18 15.26 6.31
N TYR A 33 -13.10 16.08 5.79
CA TYR A 33 -14.38 16.40 6.45
C TYR A 33 -15.57 15.65 5.85
N HIS A 34 -15.53 15.33 4.55
CA HIS A 34 -16.63 14.67 3.87
C HIS A 34 -16.19 13.98 2.57
N LYS A 35 -17.03 13.08 2.06
CA LYS A 35 -16.79 12.49 0.74
C LYS A 35 -16.88 13.54 -0.37
N SER A 36 -16.30 13.24 -1.52
CA SER A 36 -16.34 14.11 -2.67
C SER A 36 -17.76 14.56 -3.02
N LEU A 37 -17.92 15.82 -3.35
CA LEU A 37 -19.19 16.34 -3.87
C LEU A 37 -19.45 15.74 -5.26
N LYS A 38 -20.70 15.32 -5.49
CA LYS A 38 -21.07 14.71 -6.77
C LYS A 38 -20.81 15.67 -7.94
N ASN A 39 -20.22 15.13 -9.00
CA ASN A 39 -19.97 15.83 -10.26
C ASN A 39 -18.99 17.02 -10.16
N ILE A 40 -18.11 17.04 -9.18
CA ILE A 40 -17.01 18.01 -9.11
C ILE A 40 -15.70 17.26 -9.40
N SER A 41 -14.92 17.79 -10.33
CA SER A 41 -13.55 17.32 -10.56
C SER A 41 -12.66 17.80 -9.42
N TYR A 42 -12.05 16.88 -8.70
CA TYR A 42 -11.08 17.19 -7.68
C TYR A 42 -9.66 17.07 -8.23
N VAL A 43 -8.80 17.98 -7.82
CA VAL A 43 -7.36 17.80 -7.89
C VAL A 43 -6.94 17.37 -6.51
N SER A 44 -6.94 16.06 -6.28
CA SER A 44 -6.62 15.48 -4.97
C SER A 44 -5.13 15.56 -4.67
N GLY A 45 -4.77 15.32 -3.40
CA GLY A 45 -3.39 15.20 -2.96
C GLY A 45 -2.81 13.80 -3.24
N ALA A 46 -1.55 13.61 -2.90
CA ALA A 46 -0.93 12.30 -2.90
C ALA A 46 -1.65 11.34 -1.92
N ASP A 47 -1.40 10.05 -2.09
CA ASP A 47 -1.98 8.94 -1.32
C ASP A 47 -2.13 9.22 0.18
N ILE A 48 -1.05 9.57 0.87
CA ILE A 48 -1.03 9.83 2.31
C ILE A 48 -1.91 11.01 2.77
N TYR A 49 -2.32 11.91 1.87
CA TYR A 49 -3.19 13.03 2.21
C TYR A 49 -4.66 12.69 2.08
N VAL A 50 -5.02 11.76 1.20
CA VAL A 50 -6.42 11.44 0.86
C VAL A 50 -6.91 10.13 1.46
N ASN A 51 -6.01 9.22 1.83
CA ASN A 51 -6.36 7.86 2.22
C ASN A 51 -7.26 7.81 3.47
N ASP A 52 -6.95 8.59 4.51
CA ASP A 52 -7.76 8.61 5.73
C ASP A 52 -9.19 9.09 5.45
N GLY A 53 -9.33 10.16 4.66
CA GLY A 53 -10.62 10.67 4.23
C GLY A 53 -11.41 9.68 3.37
N LYS A 54 -10.75 9.01 2.42
CA LYS A 54 -11.37 7.94 1.62
C LYS A 54 -11.88 6.81 2.52
N LEU A 55 -11.05 6.34 3.44
CA LEU A 55 -11.41 5.26 4.37
C LEU A 55 -12.60 5.63 5.27
N LYS A 56 -12.73 6.88 5.69
CA LYS A 56 -13.81 7.35 6.57
C LYS A 56 -15.13 7.65 5.85
N HIS A 57 -15.06 8.16 4.63
CA HIS A 57 -16.23 8.83 4.03
C HIS A 57 -16.77 8.16 2.77
N PHE A 58 -16.00 7.27 2.11
CA PHE A 58 -16.47 6.59 0.91
C PHE A 58 -17.24 5.33 1.27
N ASP A 59 -18.19 4.96 0.41
CA ASP A 59 -18.99 3.76 0.59
C ASP A 59 -18.28 2.59 -0.13
N TYR A 60 -17.99 1.50 0.60
CA TYR A 60 -17.37 0.28 0.03
C TYR A 60 -17.70 -0.94 0.89
N ASP A 61 -17.70 -2.13 0.28
CA ASP A 61 -17.87 -3.42 0.93
C ASP A 61 -16.66 -4.35 0.75
N ILE A 62 -15.71 -3.95 -0.11
CA ILE A 62 -14.37 -4.54 -0.21
C ILE A 62 -13.32 -3.43 -0.15
N LEU A 63 -12.30 -3.62 0.68
CA LEU A 63 -11.13 -2.75 0.77
C LEU A 63 -9.91 -3.48 0.21
N THR A 64 -9.24 -2.87 -0.79
CA THR A 64 -7.86 -3.24 -1.12
C THR A 64 -6.92 -2.25 -0.45
N ILE A 65 -5.94 -2.74 0.32
CA ILE A 65 -5.02 -1.90 1.09
C ILE A 65 -3.61 -2.48 1.07
N GLY A 66 -2.62 -1.61 0.91
CA GLY A 66 -1.22 -2.05 0.91
C GLY A 66 -0.24 -0.96 0.60
N THR A 67 0.95 -1.38 0.16
CA THR A 67 2.02 -0.50 -0.33
C THR A 67 1.80 -0.12 -1.80
N SER A 68 2.86 0.32 -2.48
CA SER A 68 2.86 0.49 -3.94
C SER A 68 2.41 -0.77 -4.70
N MET A 69 2.57 -1.95 -4.10
CA MET A 69 2.16 -3.23 -4.70
C MET A 69 0.63 -3.37 -4.85
N ALA A 70 -0.16 -2.62 -4.07
CA ALA A 70 -1.62 -2.57 -4.18
C ALA A 70 -2.13 -1.45 -5.10
N MET A 71 -1.25 -0.58 -5.58
CA MET A 71 -1.63 0.65 -6.29
C MET A 71 -2.49 0.38 -7.54
N ASN A 72 -2.13 -0.63 -8.32
CA ASN A 72 -2.78 -0.97 -9.57
C ASN A 72 -4.00 -1.91 -9.41
N PHE A 73 -4.53 -2.08 -8.20
CA PHE A 73 -5.83 -2.73 -8.01
C PHE A 73 -6.96 -1.76 -8.31
N HIS A 74 -7.15 -1.48 -9.59
CA HIS A 74 -8.18 -0.55 -10.03
C HIS A 74 -9.57 -1.00 -9.60
N LYS A 75 -10.34 -0.08 -9.02
CA LYS A 75 -11.70 -0.32 -8.51
C LYS A 75 -12.56 -1.13 -9.47
N GLN A 76 -12.61 -0.74 -10.75
CA GLN A 76 -13.44 -1.42 -11.73
C GLN A 76 -13.08 -2.90 -11.89
N LYS A 77 -11.79 -3.25 -11.85
CA LYS A 77 -11.33 -4.65 -11.97
C LYS A 77 -11.68 -5.46 -10.72
N VAL A 78 -11.49 -4.89 -9.53
CA VAL A 78 -11.90 -5.53 -8.28
C VAL A 78 -13.41 -5.75 -8.28
N ASP A 79 -14.19 -4.72 -8.61
CA ASP A 79 -15.65 -4.78 -8.67
C ASP A 79 -16.14 -5.85 -9.66
N ASP A 80 -15.51 -5.93 -10.85
CA ASP A 80 -15.86 -6.90 -11.87
C ASP A 80 -15.55 -8.34 -11.46
N ILE A 81 -14.42 -8.59 -10.78
CA ILE A 81 -13.99 -9.93 -10.37
C ILE A 81 -14.78 -10.39 -9.12
N PHE A 82 -14.90 -9.52 -8.12
CA PHE A 82 -15.52 -9.88 -6.85
C PHE A 82 -17.01 -9.58 -6.78
N LYS A 83 -17.59 -8.87 -7.77
CA LYS A 83 -19.00 -8.44 -7.83
C LYS A 83 -19.40 -7.61 -6.62
N CYS A 84 -18.67 -6.54 -6.39
CA CYS A 84 -18.73 -5.72 -5.18
C CYS A 84 -18.68 -4.22 -5.52
N ASN A 85 -18.65 -3.39 -4.47
CA ASN A 85 -18.24 -2.01 -4.51
C ASN A 85 -16.95 -1.87 -3.70
N SER A 86 -15.81 -1.75 -4.37
CA SER A 86 -14.51 -1.71 -3.69
C SER A 86 -13.98 -0.30 -3.50
N LEU A 87 -13.05 -0.16 -2.56
CA LEU A 87 -12.16 0.99 -2.42
C LEU A 87 -10.72 0.50 -2.48
N ASN A 88 -9.88 1.16 -3.27
CA ASN A 88 -8.44 0.93 -3.24
C ASN A 88 -7.74 2.05 -2.47
N VAL A 89 -6.93 1.66 -1.49
CA VAL A 89 -6.09 2.55 -0.68
C VAL A 89 -4.68 1.98 -0.64
N PHE A 90 -3.71 2.78 -0.99
CA PHE A 90 -2.32 2.35 -1.01
C PHE A 90 -1.41 3.43 -0.41
N TYR A 91 -0.28 2.99 0.13
CA TYR A 91 0.67 3.83 0.84
C TYR A 91 2.06 3.64 0.21
N LEU A 92 2.47 4.58 -0.64
CA LEU A 92 3.72 4.47 -1.41
C LEU A 92 4.95 4.58 -0.51
N GLY A 93 5.70 3.49 -0.38
CA GLY A 93 6.92 3.45 0.41
C GLY A 93 6.71 3.52 1.92
N GLU A 94 5.49 3.28 2.39
CA GLU A 94 5.15 3.28 3.82
C GLU A 94 5.22 1.87 4.42
N GLY A 95 5.47 1.80 5.73
CA GLY A 95 5.58 0.54 6.46
C GLY A 95 4.25 -0.05 6.93
N PHE A 96 4.32 -1.24 7.52
CA PHE A 96 3.15 -1.95 8.04
C PHE A 96 2.33 -1.16 9.05
N LYS A 97 2.96 -0.28 9.82
CA LYS A 97 2.27 0.56 10.82
C LYS A 97 1.21 1.44 10.20
N VAL A 98 1.53 2.15 9.12
CA VAL A 98 0.60 3.05 8.44
C VAL A 98 -0.54 2.27 7.78
N ILE A 99 -0.22 1.14 7.15
CA ILE A 99 -1.22 0.26 6.54
C ILE A 99 -2.19 -0.26 7.61
N ASN A 100 -1.67 -0.64 8.77
CA ASN A 100 -2.48 -1.13 9.88
C ASN A 100 -3.38 -0.04 10.47
N GLU A 101 -2.85 1.18 10.70
CA GLU A 101 -3.62 2.33 11.14
C GLU A 101 -4.77 2.66 10.14
N GLY A 102 -4.50 2.59 8.84
CA GLY A 102 -5.53 2.73 7.80
C GLY A 102 -6.60 1.64 7.87
N LEU A 103 -6.19 0.39 8.06
CA LEU A 103 -7.13 -0.72 8.20
C LEU A 103 -7.99 -0.60 9.48
N GLU A 104 -7.42 -0.17 10.60
CA GLU A 104 -8.17 0.13 11.83
C GLU A 104 -9.18 1.25 11.61
N THR A 105 -8.82 2.30 10.87
CA THR A 105 -9.76 3.36 10.47
C THR A 105 -10.92 2.78 9.67
N ALA A 106 -10.65 1.98 8.65
CA ALA A 106 -11.67 1.34 7.83
C ALA A 106 -12.64 0.48 8.66
N LEU A 107 -12.11 -0.42 9.48
CA LEU A 107 -12.90 -1.33 10.31
C LEU A 107 -13.74 -0.60 11.36
N SER A 108 -13.22 0.49 11.91
CA SER A 108 -13.96 1.30 12.90
C SER A 108 -15.07 2.16 12.29
N THR A 109 -14.94 2.55 11.03
CA THR A 109 -15.90 3.43 10.34
C THR A 109 -16.89 2.66 9.47
N HIS A 110 -16.55 1.44 9.04
CA HIS A 110 -17.37 0.58 8.19
C HIS A 110 -17.59 -0.79 8.84
N PRO A 111 -18.52 -0.90 9.79
CA PRO A 111 -18.81 -2.18 10.48
C PRO A 111 -19.35 -3.24 9.52
N ASP A 112 -19.88 -2.84 8.35
CA ASP A 112 -20.39 -3.75 7.32
C ASP A 112 -19.34 -4.16 6.28
N LEU A 113 -18.07 -3.80 6.46
CA LEU A 113 -16.98 -4.20 5.58
C LEU A 113 -16.84 -5.72 5.54
N LYS A 114 -16.97 -6.31 4.33
CA LYS A 114 -17.07 -7.78 4.16
C LYS A 114 -15.73 -8.43 3.87
N THR A 115 -14.84 -7.72 3.18
CA THR A 115 -13.59 -8.31 2.70
C THR A 115 -12.49 -7.26 2.67
N VAL A 116 -11.31 -7.66 3.11
CA VAL A 116 -10.08 -6.89 2.99
C VAL A 116 -9.08 -7.69 2.16
N ILE A 117 -8.46 -7.05 1.17
CA ILE A 117 -7.33 -7.57 0.40
C ILE A 117 -6.11 -6.74 0.78
N ARG A 118 -5.11 -7.37 1.40
CA ARG A 118 -3.95 -6.66 1.95
C ARG A 118 -2.64 -7.24 1.47
N THR A 119 -1.70 -6.38 1.02
CA THR A 119 -0.32 -6.80 0.75
C THR A 119 0.45 -7.05 2.04
N VAL A 120 1.30 -8.07 2.03
CA VAL A 120 2.26 -8.36 3.10
C VAL A 120 3.65 -8.38 2.47
N ASP A 121 4.26 -7.21 2.40
CA ASP A 121 5.53 -7.02 1.70
C ASP A 121 6.70 -7.48 2.56
N PRO A 122 7.48 -8.49 2.11
CA PRO A 122 8.56 -9.07 2.91
C PRO A 122 9.66 -8.07 3.29
N ILE A 123 9.85 -7.00 2.53
CA ILE A 123 10.86 -5.96 2.83
C ILE A 123 10.63 -5.27 4.18
N TRP A 124 9.37 -5.21 4.65
CA TRP A 124 9.01 -4.56 5.92
C TRP A 124 9.14 -5.47 7.14
N PHE A 125 9.38 -6.76 6.96
CA PHE A 125 9.55 -7.68 8.09
C PHE A 125 10.68 -7.29 9.04
N ILE A 126 11.72 -6.61 8.53
CA ILE A 126 12.92 -6.22 9.29
C ILE A 126 12.97 -4.74 9.65
N SER A 127 11.88 -4.00 9.43
CA SER A 127 11.78 -2.60 9.82
C SER A 127 11.45 -2.43 11.31
N ASP A 128 11.65 -1.22 11.83
CA ASP A 128 11.12 -0.88 13.17
C ASP A 128 9.59 -0.97 13.17
N VAL A 129 9.03 -1.51 14.24
CA VAL A 129 7.58 -1.74 14.37
C VAL A 129 6.75 -0.46 14.29
N ASN A 130 7.35 0.67 14.66
CA ASN A 130 6.70 1.99 14.61
C ASN A 130 7.09 2.80 13.38
N TRP A 131 7.90 2.23 12.49
CA TRP A 131 8.32 2.93 11.30
C TRP A 131 7.13 3.18 10.37
N LYS A 132 6.90 4.45 10.02
CA LYS A 132 5.80 4.87 9.16
C LYS A 132 6.20 5.05 7.70
N GLY A 133 7.49 5.23 7.42
CA GLY A 133 8.02 5.47 6.08
C GLY A 133 8.55 6.89 5.95
N ARG A 134 7.71 7.82 5.54
CA ARG A 134 8.14 9.21 5.30
C ARG A 134 8.31 10.01 6.57
N GLU A 135 9.36 10.86 6.63
CA GLU A 135 9.56 11.78 7.76
C GLU A 135 8.45 12.84 7.89
N SER A 136 7.81 13.21 6.77
CA SER A 136 6.78 14.26 6.70
C SER A 136 5.35 13.70 6.66
N TYR A 137 5.05 12.71 7.49
CA TYR A 137 3.71 12.16 7.58
C TYR A 137 2.71 13.21 8.11
N PRO A 138 1.56 13.44 7.45
CA PRO A 138 0.63 14.50 7.83
C PRO A 138 -0.27 14.07 8.99
N GLU A 139 0.29 13.91 10.19
CA GLU A 139 -0.41 13.43 11.40
C GLU A 139 -1.72 14.18 11.67
N TYR A 140 -1.79 15.46 11.32
CA TYR A 140 -2.99 16.30 11.51
C TYR A 140 -4.21 15.86 10.68
N LEU A 141 -4.02 15.05 9.64
CA LEU A 141 -5.14 14.47 8.86
C LEU A 141 -5.64 13.15 9.45
N TYR A 142 -4.83 12.50 10.29
CA TYR A 142 -5.07 11.15 10.81
C TYR A 142 -5.52 11.15 12.27
N ASP A 143 -5.38 12.27 12.96
CA ASP A 143 -5.80 12.38 14.35
C ASP A 143 -7.28 12.84 14.49
N LYS A 144 -7.76 13.02 15.73
CA LYS A 144 -9.11 13.50 16.03
C LYS A 144 -9.10 14.93 16.59
N ASN A 145 -8.00 15.66 16.44
CA ASN A 145 -7.83 16.98 17.01
C ASN A 145 -8.18 18.07 16.00
N PRO A 146 -9.37 18.70 16.05
CA PRO A 146 -9.76 19.70 15.05
C PRO A 146 -8.97 21.02 15.18
N PHE A 147 -8.16 21.20 16.22
CA PHE A 147 -7.40 22.44 16.41
C PHE A 147 -6.13 22.48 15.57
N ASN A 148 -5.61 21.35 15.11
CA ASN A 148 -4.46 21.29 14.22
C ASN A 148 -4.85 21.24 12.73
N ASP A 149 -6.13 21.17 12.39
CA ASP A 149 -6.65 21.31 11.02
C ASP A 149 -6.23 22.63 10.36
N VAL A 150 -5.77 23.60 11.15
CA VAL A 150 -5.15 24.82 10.64
C VAL A 150 -3.99 24.54 9.68
N TYR A 151 -3.30 23.42 9.84
CA TYR A 151 -2.23 22.96 8.94
C TYR A 151 -2.76 22.45 7.60
N TYR A 152 -4.02 22.08 7.51
CA TYR A 152 -4.73 21.77 6.28
C TYR A 152 -5.37 23.03 5.68
N ILE A 153 -6.20 23.71 6.47
CA ILE A 153 -7.06 24.82 6.04
C ILE A 153 -6.27 26.01 5.47
N TYR A 154 -5.17 26.35 6.11
CA TYR A 154 -4.37 27.54 5.76
C TYR A 154 -3.03 27.20 5.11
N ASN A 155 -2.84 25.95 4.69
CA ASN A 155 -1.63 25.52 4.00
C ASN A 155 -1.61 26.07 2.57
N ILE A 156 -0.56 26.83 2.26
CA ILE A 156 -0.40 27.47 0.94
C ILE A 156 -0.28 26.46 -0.21
N ASP A 157 0.35 25.31 0.06
CA ASP A 157 0.51 24.26 -0.94
C ASP A 157 -0.81 23.57 -1.23
N VAL A 158 -1.66 23.33 -0.24
CA VAL A 158 -3.03 22.82 -0.40
C VAL A 158 -3.86 23.81 -1.25
N TRP A 159 -3.75 25.10 -0.95
CA TRP A 159 -4.44 26.12 -1.74
C TRP A 159 -3.97 26.16 -3.18
N LYS A 160 -2.67 26.20 -3.40
CA LYS A 160 -2.04 26.33 -4.73
C LYS A 160 -2.24 25.09 -5.60
N ASN A 161 -2.07 23.91 -5.02
CA ASN A 161 -1.98 22.66 -5.77
C ASN A 161 -3.33 21.90 -5.83
N ASN A 162 -4.25 22.15 -4.91
CA ASN A 162 -5.50 21.38 -4.80
C ASN A 162 -6.76 22.26 -4.86
N VAL A 163 -6.90 23.26 -3.97
CA VAL A 163 -8.14 24.07 -3.88
C VAL A 163 -8.36 24.92 -5.12
N ILE A 164 -7.36 25.74 -5.49
CA ILE A 164 -7.49 26.63 -6.67
C ILE A 164 -7.63 25.83 -7.98
N PRO A 165 -6.84 24.77 -8.21
CA PRO A 165 -7.04 23.90 -9.37
C PRO A 165 -8.43 23.24 -9.40
N SER A 166 -8.95 22.75 -8.27
CA SER A 166 -10.31 22.18 -8.21
C SER A 166 -11.40 23.22 -8.55
N ILE A 167 -11.29 24.44 -8.01
CA ILE A 167 -12.19 25.54 -8.41
C ILE A 167 -12.09 25.84 -9.89
N THR A 168 -10.88 25.88 -10.42
CA THR A 168 -10.63 26.17 -11.84
C THR A 168 -11.20 25.08 -12.75
N ALA A 169 -11.01 23.82 -12.37
CA ALA A 169 -11.60 22.68 -13.10
C ALA A 169 -13.13 22.73 -13.04
N PHE A 170 -13.72 23.03 -11.89
CA PHE A 170 -15.16 23.23 -11.75
C PHE A 170 -15.71 24.36 -12.65
N VAL A 171 -15.04 25.50 -12.66
CA VAL A 171 -15.46 26.64 -13.50
C VAL A 171 -15.38 26.31 -14.99
N LYS A 172 -14.37 25.53 -15.42
CA LYS A 172 -14.20 25.13 -16.84
C LYS A 172 -15.15 24.02 -17.27
N ASN A 173 -15.38 23.03 -16.43
CA ASN A 173 -16.07 21.78 -16.77
C ASN A 173 -17.50 21.74 -16.22
N GLY A 174 -17.88 22.66 -15.33
CA GLY A 174 -19.15 22.63 -14.61
C GLY A 174 -19.26 21.42 -13.70
N PHE A 175 -20.48 20.88 -13.53
CA PHE A 175 -20.76 19.68 -12.73
C PHE A 175 -20.43 18.36 -13.48
N ARG A 176 -19.52 18.36 -14.42
CA ARG A 176 -19.06 17.18 -15.15
C ARG A 176 -17.65 16.80 -14.69
N GLY A 177 -17.54 16.23 -13.50
CA GLY A 177 -16.28 15.74 -12.99
C GLY A 177 -16.26 14.23 -12.93
N ASN A 178 -15.15 13.63 -13.34
CA ASN A 178 -14.78 12.27 -12.95
C ASN A 178 -13.87 12.38 -11.73
N ILE A 179 -14.08 11.53 -10.77
CA ILE A 179 -13.03 11.20 -9.81
C ILE A 179 -12.11 10.28 -10.58
N GLU A 180 -10.98 10.78 -11.06
CA GLU A 180 -9.95 9.93 -11.63
C GLU A 180 -9.32 9.17 -10.45
N GLU A 181 -9.43 7.85 -10.49
CA GLU A 181 -8.65 6.98 -9.64
C GLU A 181 -7.24 6.98 -10.24
N ASP A 182 -6.31 7.61 -9.53
CA ASP A 182 -4.90 7.60 -9.91
C ASP A 182 -4.35 6.17 -9.75
N GLY A 183 -4.22 5.48 -10.86
CA GLY A 183 -3.35 4.31 -10.97
C GLY A 183 -2.14 4.69 -11.81
N PHE A 184 -0.99 4.11 -11.54
CA PHE A 184 0.12 4.16 -12.48
C PHE A 184 -0.21 3.26 -13.67
N GLY A 185 -0.97 3.76 -14.60
CA GLY A 185 -1.12 3.16 -15.92
C GLY A 185 0.15 3.42 -16.73
N ASN A 186 1.20 2.61 -16.52
CA ASN A 186 2.44 2.73 -17.28
C ASN A 186 2.90 1.38 -17.82
N ASP A 187 2.06 0.75 -18.66
CA ASP A 187 2.50 -0.37 -19.49
C ASP A 187 3.69 0.01 -20.40
N GLU A 188 3.89 1.31 -20.68
CA GLU A 188 5.01 1.84 -21.46
C GLU A 188 6.39 1.67 -20.77
N LEU A 189 6.42 1.41 -19.46
CA LEU A 189 7.64 1.26 -18.67
C LEU A 189 7.97 -0.20 -18.33
N THR A 190 7.14 -1.16 -18.73
CA THR A 190 7.41 -2.58 -18.50
C THR A 190 8.40 -3.15 -19.51
N GLY A 191 9.07 -4.20 -19.13
CA GLY A 191 9.93 -4.98 -20.01
C GLY A 191 11.35 -5.19 -19.51
N LYS A 192 11.92 -6.32 -19.90
CA LYS A 192 13.24 -6.76 -19.47
C LYS A 192 14.33 -5.70 -19.64
N GLU A 193 14.35 -5.01 -20.78
CA GLU A 193 15.37 -3.99 -21.07
C GLU A 193 15.28 -2.82 -20.06
N ASN A 194 14.07 -2.36 -19.76
CA ASN A 194 13.85 -1.30 -18.81
C ASN A 194 14.20 -1.72 -17.38
N VAL A 195 13.75 -2.90 -16.97
CA VAL A 195 14.06 -3.47 -15.65
C VAL A 195 15.56 -3.58 -15.44
N LEU A 196 16.29 -4.19 -16.38
CA LEU A 196 17.74 -4.35 -16.26
C LEU A 196 18.51 -3.04 -16.32
N LYS A 197 17.98 -2.02 -16.99
CA LYS A 197 18.55 -0.67 -17.00
C LYS A 197 18.39 0.03 -15.64
N LEU A 198 17.25 -0.18 -14.97
CA LEU A 198 16.98 0.40 -13.65
C LEU A 198 17.63 -0.40 -12.53
N TYR A 199 17.75 -1.71 -12.70
CA TYR A 199 18.34 -2.60 -11.73
C TYR A 199 19.86 -2.43 -11.66
N ALA A 200 20.33 -1.72 -10.65
CA ALA A 200 21.75 -1.63 -10.33
C ALA A 200 22.16 -2.89 -9.57
N ARG A 201 22.60 -3.95 -10.31
CA ARG A 201 23.06 -5.19 -9.67
C ARG A 201 24.14 -4.88 -8.65
N PRO A 202 23.98 -5.22 -7.36
CA PRO A 202 25.02 -4.99 -6.38
C PRO A 202 26.23 -5.88 -6.66
N GLU A 203 27.41 -5.41 -6.27
CA GLU A 203 28.61 -6.25 -6.27
C GLU A 203 28.40 -7.42 -5.30
N LYS A 204 28.99 -8.57 -5.67
CA LYS A 204 28.91 -9.76 -4.83
C LYS A 204 29.73 -9.55 -3.55
N GLU A 205 29.02 -9.47 -2.42
CA GLU A 205 29.59 -9.33 -1.09
C GLU A 205 29.04 -10.40 -0.17
N LEU A 206 29.78 -11.52 -0.03
CA LEU A 206 29.30 -12.62 0.80
C LEU A 206 29.29 -12.20 2.28
N LYS A 207 28.11 -12.15 2.85
CA LYS A 207 27.91 -11.82 4.27
C LYS A 207 27.89 -13.10 5.11
N GLU A 208 28.56 -13.05 6.23
CA GLU A 208 28.42 -14.07 7.26
C GLU A 208 27.06 -13.88 7.95
N VAL A 209 26.27 -14.95 8.00
CA VAL A 209 24.98 -14.94 8.70
C VAL A 209 25.19 -15.52 10.09
N THR A 210 25.34 -14.67 11.10
CA THR A 210 25.51 -15.10 12.48
C THR A 210 24.17 -15.47 13.13
N LYS A 211 24.24 -16.25 14.20
CA LYS A 211 23.07 -16.62 14.99
C LYS A 211 22.45 -15.39 15.69
N GLU A 212 23.29 -14.50 16.17
CA GLU A 212 22.88 -13.25 16.83
C GLU A 212 22.10 -12.36 15.86
N GLU A 213 22.64 -12.13 14.68
CA GLU A 213 21.98 -11.36 13.61
C GLU A 213 20.65 -12.01 13.19
N THR A 214 20.66 -13.32 13.01
CA THR A 214 19.43 -14.07 12.67
C THR A 214 18.35 -13.89 13.75
N ASN A 215 18.72 -13.97 15.02
CA ASN A 215 17.79 -13.76 16.13
C ASN A 215 17.24 -12.32 16.15
N GLU A 216 18.05 -11.33 15.81
CA GLU A 216 17.65 -9.93 15.69
C GLU A 216 16.60 -9.76 14.59
N PHE A 217 16.87 -10.25 13.38
CA PHE A 217 15.92 -10.20 12.25
C PHE A 217 14.60 -10.90 12.59
N PHE A 218 14.62 -12.08 13.18
CA PHE A 218 13.42 -12.74 13.66
C PHE A 218 12.73 -11.97 14.80
N GLY A 219 13.47 -11.20 15.57
CA GLY A 219 12.94 -10.28 16.57
C GLY A 219 12.13 -9.15 15.93
N TYR A 220 12.63 -8.52 14.86
CA TYR A 220 11.90 -7.52 14.07
C TYR A 220 10.66 -8.14 13.43
N LEU A 221 10.82 -9.27 12.75
CA LEU A 221 9.72 -9.99 12.10
C LEU A 221 8.59 -10.29 13.09
N ARG A 222 8.88 -10.91 14.24
CA ARG A 222 7.86 -11.24 15.25
C ARG A 222 7.11 -10.02 15.75
N ARG A 223 7.83 -8.93 16.06
CA ARG A 223 7.19 -7.69 16.53
C ARG A 223 6.29 -7.08 15.45
N ASN A 224 6.77 -7.02 14.20
CA ASN A 224 5.97 -6.48 13.09
C ASN A 224 4.73 -7.32 12.80
N LEU A 225 4.88 -8.63 12.71
CA LEU A 225 3.74 -9.52 12.50
C LEU A 225 2.71 -9.36 13.63
N GLU A 226 3.14 -9.49 14.89
CA GLU A 226 2.21 -9.42 16.02
C GLU A 226 1.49 -8.08 16.09
N THR A 227 2.24 -6.97 16.02
CA THR A 227 1.67 -5.64 16.24
C THR A 227 0.89 -5.12 15.02
N ASN A 228 1.44 -5.30 13.82
CA ASN A 228 0.94 -4.62 12.62
C ASN A 228 0.15 -5.54 11.67
N VAL A 229 0.10 -6.85 11.92
CA VAL A 229 -0.63 -7.79 11.06
C VAL A 229 -1.61 -8.64 11.87
N LEU A 230 -1.11 -9.41 12.85
CA LEU A 230 -1.90 -10.43 13.52
C LEU A 230 -2.88 -9.88 14.55
N THR A 231 -2.55 -8.78 15.23
CA THR A 231 -3.44 -8.17 16.23
C THR A 231 -4.78 -7.79 15.63
N ILE A 232 -4.78 -7.11 14.49
CA ILE A 232 -6.02 -6.67 13.84
C ILE A 232 -6.85 -7.87 13.32
N ILE A 233 -6.18 -8.94 12.87
CA ILE A 233 -6.85 -10.17 12.42
C ILE A 233 -7.52 -10.86 13.60
N ARG A 234 -6.83 -10.93 14.73
CA ARG A 234 -7.31 -11.56 15.98
C ARG A 234 -8.46 -10.77 16.61
N ASP A 235 -8.38 -9.45 16.59
CA ASP A 235 -9.35 -8.58 17.25
C ASP A 235 -10.67 -8.47 16.48
N HIS A 236 -10.73 -9.01 15.25
CA HIS A 236 -11.92 -9.06 14.42
C HIS A 236 -12.33 -10.51 14.02
N PRO A 237 -12.38 -11.49 14.97
CA PRO A 237 -12.73 -12.88 14.62
C PRO A 237 -14.22 -13.09 14.40
N ASP A 238 -15.06 -12.24 15.03
CA ASP A 238 -16.50 -12.42 15.21
C ASP A 238 -17.32 -11.27 14.62
N VAL A 239 -16.84 -10.64 13.57
CA VAL A 239 -17.78 -9.79 12.84
C VAL A 239 -18.83 -10.75 12.29
N GLU A 240 -20.10 -10.59 12.65
CA GLU A 240 -21.27 -11.36 12.23
C GLU A 240 -21.43 -11.45 10.70
N PHE A 241 -20.55 -10.83 10.01
CA PHE A 241 -20.28 -10.83 8.59
C PHE A 241 -18.91 -11.45 8.41
N TYR A 242 -18.82 -12.54 7.69
CA TYR A 242 -17.57 -13.21 7.32
C TYR A 242 -16.58 -12.22 6.73
N LEU A 243 -15.81 -11.53 7.58
CA LEU A 243 -14.69 -10.71 7.14
C LEU A 243 -13.56 -11.64 6.73
N PHE A 244 -13.49 -11.93 5.44
CA PHE A 244 -12.34 -12.63 4.90
C PHE A 244 -11.21 -11.62 4.67
N ILE A 245 -10.07 -11.87 5.30
CA ILE A 245 -8.86 -11.11 5.07
C ILE A 245 -8.01 -11.91 4.09
N TYR A 246 -7.97 -11.44 2.85
CA TYR A 246 -7.05 -11.94 1.84
C TYR A 246 -5.69 -11.28 2.06
N LEU A 247 -4.75 -12.02 2.59
CA LEU A 247 -3.36 -11.59 2.68
C LEU A 247 -2.59 -12.14 1.49
N PHE A 248 -1.76 -11.34 0.85
CA PHE A 248 -0.92 -11.85 -0.22
C PHE A 248 0.50 -11.30 -0.17
N ILE A 249 1.45 -12.17 -0.49
CA ILE A 249 2.87 -11.87 -0.65
C ILE A 249 3.11 -11.57 -2.13
N PRO A 250 3.51 -10.32 -2.46
CA PRO A 250 3.68 -9.89 -3.84
C PRO A 250 4.76 -10.69 -4.58
N PRO A 251 4.58 -10.97 -5.88
CA PRO A 251 5.57 -11.65 -6.70
C PRO A 251 6.69 -10.69 -7.12
N TYR A 252 7.66 -10.42 -6.24
CA TYR A 252 8.85 -9.65 -6.61
C TYR A 252 9.64 -10.38 -7.70
N SER A 253 10.26 -9.60 -8.61
CA SER A 253 10.98 -10.17 -9.74
C SER A 253 12.21 -10.96 -9.32
N ILE A 254 12.76 -11.74 -10.25
CA ILE A 254 14.01 -12.48 -10.03
C ILE A 254 15.20 -11.55 -9.72
N CYS A 255 15.15 -10.27 -10.10
CA CYS A 255 16.18 -9.29 -9.74
C CYS A 255 16.23 -9.02 -8.24
N TRP A 256 15.09 -8.99 -7.56
CA TRP A 256 15.05 -8.87 -6.08
C TRP A 256 15.71 -10.09 -5.41
N TRP A 257 15.49 -11.29 -5.94
CA TRP A 257 16.14 -12.52 -5.46
C TRP A 257 17.65 -12.52 -5.74
N ASP A 258 18.06 -11.96 -6.89
CA ASP A 258 19.48 -11.76 -7.20
C ASP A 258 20.15 -10.84 -6.18
N GLN A 259 19.52 -9.72 -5.76
CA GLN A 259 20.07 -8.87 -4.70
C GLN A 259 20.38 -9.63 -3.42
N LEU A 260 19.47 -10.51 -3.00
CA LEU A 260 19.67 -11.36 -1.82
C LEU A 260 20.83 -12.34 -2.04
N ASN A 261 20.90 -12.97 -3.22
CA ASN A 261 21.93 -13.92 -3.58
C ASN A 261 23.32 -13.29 -3.68
N GLN A 262 23.44 -12.01 -4.11
CA GLN A 262 24.73 -11.30 -4.11
C GLN A 262 25.34 -11.17 -2.71
N ASN A 263 24.51 -11.19 -1.65
CA ASN A 263 24.96 -11.22 -0.26
C ASN A 263 25.23 -12.66 0.24
N GLY A 264 25.00 -13.68 -0.58
CA GLY A 264 25.27 -15.08 -0.29
C GLY A 264 24.04 -15.93 0.00
N THR A 265 24.13 -17.22 -0.31
CA THR A 265 23.02 -18.18 -0.16
C THR A 265 22.45 -18.22 1.26
N ALA A 266 23.29 -18.06 2.29
CA ALA A 266 22.82 -18.03 3.69
C ALA A 266 21.88 -16.85 3.99
N VAL A 267 22.11 -15.70 3.36
CA VAL A 267 21.19 -14.51 3.48
C VAL A 267 19.84 -14.83 2.82
N LEU A 268 19.88 -15.43 1.63
CA LEU A 268 18.70 -15.84 0.90
C LEU A 268 17.91 -16.90 1.67
N GLU A 269 18.56 -17.94 2.19
CA GLU A 269 17.93 -18.97 3.03
C GLU A 269 17.28 -18.39 4.28
N ARG A 270 17.98 -17.49 5.00
CA ARG A 270 17.40 -16.80 6.16
C ARG A 270 16.13 -16.03 5.76
N ARG A 271 16.09 -15.41 4.60
CA ARG A 271 14.90 -14.68 4.11
C ARG A 271 13.73 -15.62 3.89
N ILE A 272 13.96 -16.78 3.27
CA ILE A 272 12.93 -17.80 3.06
C ILE A 272 12.46 -18.39 4.41
N ASP A 273 13.36 -18.61 5.35
CA ASP A 273 13.01 -19.08 6.70
C ASP A 273 12.16 -18.04 7.46
N MET A 274 12.40 -16.74 7.27
CA MET A 274 11.56 -15.66 7.81
C MET A 274 10.17 -15.64 7.16
N GLU A 275 10.09 -15.85 5.85
CA GLU A 275 8.81 -15.96 5.14
C GLU A 275 8.02 -17.17 5.64
N LYS A 276 8.67 -18.33 5.78
CA LYS A 276 8.04 -19.51 6.38
C LYS A 276 7.41 -19.19 7.74
N TYR A 277 8.14 -18.52 8.62
CA TYR A 277 7.62 -18.13 9.95
C TYR A 277 6.40 -17.19 9.83
N ALA A 278 6.43 -16.23 8.88
CA ALA A 278 5.32 -15.33 8.66
C ALA A 278 4.07 -16.08 8.17
N ILE A 279 4.24 -16.98 7.20
CA ILE A 279 3.18 -17.84 6.66
C ILE A 279 2.57 -18.70 7.78
N GLU A 280 3.39 -19.40 8.55
CA GLU A 280 2.94 -20.23 9.70
C GLU A 280 2.14 -19.41 10.70
N SER A 281 2.57 -18.18 10.98
CA SER A 281 1.91 -17.29 11.94
C SER A 281 0.52 -16.83 11.41
N MET A 282 0.43 -16.48 10.13
CA MET A 282 -0.81 -16.02 9.51
C MET A 282 -1.83 -17.16 9.31
N LEU A 283 -1.38 -18.37 8.99
CA LEU A 283 -2.24 -19.55 8.81
C LEU A 283 -2.86 -20.09 10.12
N GLN A 284 -2.55 -19.51 11.29
CA GLN A 284 -3.24 -19.86 12.53
C GLN A 284 -4.68 -19.33 12.60
N TYR A 285 -5.03 -18.34 11.76
CA TYR A 285 -6.29 -17.64 11.80
C TYR A 285 -7.24 -18.12 10.70
N GLU A 286 -8.43 -18.59 11.09
CA GLU A 286 -9.43 -19.18 10.17
C GLU A 286 -10.09 -18.14 9.24
N ASN A 287 -10.08 -16.86 9.65
CA ASN A 287 -10.57 -15.74 8.87
C ASN A 287 -9.55 -15.18 7.86
N VAL A 288 -8.39 -15.83 7.71
CA VAL A 288 -7.35 -15.48 6.75
C VAL A 288 -7.36 -16.43 5.56
N ARG A 289 -7.32 -15.88 4.37
CA ARG A 289 -6.92 -16.55 3.14
C ARG A 289 -5.57 -16.00 2.71
N LEU A 290 -4.55 -16.84 2.67
CA LEU A 290 -3.17 -16.44 2.41
C LEU A 290 -2.71 -16.92 1.04
N PHE A 291 -2.10 -16.01 0.28
CA PHE A 291 -1.55 -16.30 -1.04
C PHE A 291 -0.09 -15.86 -1.09
N SER A 292 0.75 -16.67 -1.74
CA SER A 292 2.09 -16.27 -2.12
C SER A 292 2.38 -16.72 -3.54
N PHE A 293 3.07 -15.87 -4.30
CA PHE A 293 3.30 -16.07 -5.72
C PHE A 293 4.77 -16.33 -6.06
N PHE A 294 5.65 -16.48 -5.07
CA PHE A 294 7.07 -16.71 -5.30
C PHE A 294 7.39 -18.05 -6.00
N ASN A 295 6.48 -19.01 -5.95
CA ASN A 295 6.60 -20.26 -6.73
C ASN A 295 6.02 -20.17 -8.16
N HIS A 296 5.55 -19.00 -8.57
CA HIS A 296 5.13 -18.78 -9.96
C HIS A 296 6.35 -18.37 -10.80
N TYR A 297 7.26 -19.32 -11.05
CA TYR A 297 8.56 -19.05 -11.65
C TYR A 297 8.49 -18.44 -13.05
N ASP A 298 7.49 -18.83 -13.87
CA ASP A 298 7.27 -18.24 -15.20
C ASP A 298 6.94 -16.75 -15.12
N LEU A 299 6.30 -16.31 -14.06
CA LEU A 299 6.05 -14.89 -13.78
C LEU A 299 7.31 -14.22 -13.22
N ILE A 300 7.87 -14.78 -12.14
CA ILE A 300 9.00 -14.21 -11.40
C ILE A 300 10.22 -13.99 -12.29
N CYS A 301 10.52 -14.96 -13.18
CA CYS A 301 11.69 -14.91 -14.07
C CYS A 301 11.44 -14.14 -15.38
N ASN A 302 10.19 -13.79 -15.68
CA ASN A 302 9.87 -13.05 -16.90
C ASN A 302 9.78 -11.54 -16.61
N LEU A 303 10.90 -10.85 -16.83
CA LEU A 303 11.01 -9.41 -16.56
C LEU A 303 10.11 -8.54 -17.46
N ASP A 304 9.46 -9.08 -18.49
CA ASP A 304 8.51 -8.34 -19.31
C ASP A 304 7.22 -8.00 -18.55
N TYR A 305 6.97 -8.66 -17.42
CA TYR A 305 5.86 -8.33 -16.51
C TYR A 305 6.20 -7.25 -15.48
N TYR A 306 7.42 -6.70 -15.48
CA TYR A 306 7.88 -5.79 -14.42
C TYR A 306 8.26 -4.42 -14.95
N VAL A 307 8.12 -3.42 -14.08
CA VAL A 307 8.55 -2.02 -14.28
C VAL A 307 9.98 -1.83 -13.75
N ASP A 308 10.29 -2.46 -12.63
CA ASP A 308 11.60 -2.48 -11.97
C ASP A 308 11.85 -3.84 -11.29
N ASP A 309 12.77 -3.92 -10.35
CA ASP A 309 13.11 -5.17 -9.64
C ASP A 309 12.02 -5.66 -8.67
N ILE A 310 11.06 -4.82 -8.32
CA ILE A 310 9.98 -5.11 -7.36
C ILE A 310 8.60 -4.99 -8.00
N HIS A 311 8.33 -3.88 -8.70
CA HIS A 311 7.00 -3.53 -9.17
C HIS A 311 6.65 -4.24 -10.49
N TYR A 312 5.52 -4.90 -10.47
CA TYR A 312 4.94 -5.58 -11.64
C TYR A 312 3.86 -4.71 -12.32
N SER A 313 3.50 -5.08 -13.55
CA SER A 313 2.52 -4.40 -14.38
C SER A 313 1.09 -4.51 -13.82
N GLU A 314 0.18 -3.69 -14.36
CA GLU A 314 -1.26 -3.79 -14.07
C GLU A 314 -1.83 -5.17 -14.44
N ASP A 315 -1.35 -5.80 -15.51
CA ASP A 315 -1.80 -7.13 -15.90
C ASP A 315 -1.54 -8.18 -14.84
N VAL A 316 -0.40 -8.10 -14.14
CA VAL A 316 -0.08 -8.98 -13.01
C VAL A 316 -1.04 -8.74 -11.85
N ASN A 317 -1.38 -7.47 -11.54
CA ASN A 317 -2.40 -7.19 -10.53
C ASN A 317 -3.75 -7.85 -10.87
N ASN A 318 -4.16 -7.79 -12.14
CA ASN A 318 -5.39 -8.44 -12.61
C ASN A 318 -5.33 -9.96 -12.48
N MET A 319 -4.17 -10.59 -12.78
CA MET A 319 -3.95 -12.02 -12.56
C MET A 319 -4.03 -12.39 -11.07
N ILE A 320 -3.37 -11.63 -10.19
CA ILE A 320 -3.41 -11.82 -8.74
C ILE A 320 -4.86 -11.82 -8.22
N LEU A 321 -5.67 -10.85 -8.62
CA LEU A 321 -7.09 -10.79 -8.22
C LEU A 321 -7.87 -12.04 -8.66
N GLN A 322 -7.61 -12.53 -9.88
CA GLN A 322 -8.25 -13.75 -10.40
C GLN A 322 -7.82 -14.99 -9.63
N TRP A 323 -6.52 -15.15 -9.35
CA TRP A 323 -5.99 -16.26 -8.56
C TRP A 323 -6.54 -16.24 -7.14
N MET A 324 -6.57 -15.06 -6.50
CA MET A 324 -7.16 -14.93 -5.16
C MET A 324 -8.65 -15.29 -5.17
N LYS A 325 -9.39 -14.89 -6.22
CA LYS A 325 -10.81 -15.23 -6.35
C LYS A 325 -11.05 -16.73 -6.58
N SER A 326 -10.20 -17.38 -7.40
CA SER A 326 -10.31 -18.81 -7.70
C SER A 326 -9.75 -19.72 -6.59
N GLY A 327 -8.91 -19.18 -5.70
CA GLY A 327 -8.14 -19.97 -4.73
C GLY A 327 -6.86 -20.59 -5.31
N GLU A 328 -6.45 -20.18 -6.49
CA GLU A 328 -5.18 -20.61 -7.07
C GLU A 328 -4.01 -19.94 -6.32
N TYR A 329 -2.94 -20.66 -6.03
CA TYR A 329 -1.81 -20.24 -5.18
C TYR A 329 -2.17 -19.94 -3.71
N GLU A 330 -3.33 -20.38 -3.24
CA GLU A 330 -3.69 -20.27 -1.83
C GLU A 330 -2.81 -21.20 -0.97
N LEU A 331 -2.21 -20.63 0.06
CA LEU A 331 -1.45 -21.38 1.06
C LEU A 331 -2.37 -21.86 2.17
N THR A 332 -2.18 -23.11 2.55
CA THR A 332 -2.89 -23.78 3.63
C THR A 332 -1.91 -24.46 4.58
N LYS A 333 -2.40 -24.93 5.73
CA LYS A 333 -1.59 -25.72 6.68
C LYS A 333 -1.03 -27.01 6.08
N GLU A 334 -1.68 -27.53 5.02
CA GLU A 334 -1.32 -28.78 4.35
C GLU A 334 -0.27 -28.59 3.26
N ASN A 335 -0.18 -27.39 2.62
CA ASN A 335 0.65 -27.19 1.43
C ASN A 335 1.86 -26.25 1.62
N TYR A 336 1.88 -25.42 2.67
CA TYR A 336 2.90 -24.38 2.81
C TYR A 336 4.32 -24.92 2.99
N GLU A 337 4.51 -26.09 3.63
CA GLU A 337 5.85 -26.67 3.82
C GLU A 337 6.46 -27.11 2.48
N ASP A 338 5.66 -27.75 1.62
CA ASP A 338 6.07 -28.12 0.26
C ASP A 338 6.34 -26.87 -0.61
N TYR A 339 5.49 -25.82 -0.43
CA TYR A 339 5.69 -24.53 -1.06
C TYR A 339 7.06 -23.93 -0.72
N ILE A 340 7.40 -23.80 0.56
CA ILE A 340 8.69 -23.25 1.05
C ILE A 340 9.86 -24.12 0.60
N ALA A 341 9.72 -25.46 0.61
CA ALA A 341 10.78 -26.36 0.14
C ALA A 341 11.09 -26.15 -1.34
N LYS A 342 10.09 -26.00 -2.18
CA LYS A 342 10.24 -25.71 -3.62
C LYS A 342 10.87 -24.35 -3.85
N GLU A 343 10.43 -23.32 -3.15
CA GLU A 343 10.98 -21.98 -3.19
C GLU A 343 12.48 -21.98 -2.84
N LYS A 344 12.84 -22.59 -1.71
CA LYS A 344 14.22 -22.71 -1.29
C LYS A 344 15.07 -23.45 -2.33
N ALA A 345 14.60 -24.59 -2.83
CA ALA A 345 15.32 -25.37 -3.85
C ALA A 345 15.55 -24.57 -5.12
N PHE A 346 14.55 -23.82 -5.58
CA PHE A 346 14.65 -23.03 -6.79
C PHE A 346 15.63 -21.87 -6.63
N TYR A 347 15.40 -20.96 -5.69
CA TYR A 347 16.19 -19.74 -5.57
C TYR A 347 17.63 -19.94 -5.11
N THR A 348 17.92 -21.02 -4.37
CA THR A 348 19.31 -21.35 -3.98
C THR A 348 20.12 -21.99 -5.11
N SER A 349 19.46 -22.53 -6.14
CA SER A 349 20.12 -23.18 -7.29
C SER A 349 20.02 -22.39 -8.59
N TYR A 350 19.26 -21.29 -8.61
CA TYR A 350 19.05 -20.49 -9.81
C TYR A 350 20.35 -19.83 -10.28
N ASP A 351 20.61 -19.89 -11.57
CA ASP A 351 21.74 -19.19 -12.20
C ASP A 351 21.35 -17.74 -12.51
N TYR A 352 21.63 -16.84 -11.58
CA TYR A 352 21.29 -15.42 -11.70
C TYR A 352 22.12 -14.69 -12.77
N ASP A 353 23.27 -15.23 -13.18
CA ASP A 353 24.12 -14.59 -14.19
C ASP A 353 23.48 -14.63 -15.59
N GLN A 354 22.61 -15.61 -15.85
CA GLN A 354 21.84 -15.68 -17.10
C GLN A 354 20.93 -14.48 -17.37
N LEU A 355 20.55 -13.70 -16.32
CA LEU A 355 19.72 -12.50 -16.48
C LEU A 355 20.40 -11.43 -17.34
N PHE A 356 21.73 -11.36 -17.27
CA PHE A 356 22.51 -10.31 -17.90
C PHE A 356 23.08 -10.71 -19.27
N GLY A 357 22.86 -11.97 -19.69
CA GLY A 357 23.45 -12.53 -20.89
C GLY A 357 24.98 -12.72 -20.75
N GLU A 358 25.61 -13.35 -21.72
CA GLU A 358 27.06 -13.31 -21.81
C GLU A 358 27.49 -11.87 -22.10
N GLN A 359 27.94 -11.14 -21.08
CA GLN A 359 28.72 -9.92 -21.31
C GLN A 359 30.05 -10.38 -21.93
N GLN A 360 30.12 -10.28 -23.25
CA GLN A 360 31.36 -10.42 -24.00
C GLN A 360 32.30 -9.23 -23.70
#